data_380288c82538a1496212f11eb9386140
#
_entry.id   380288c82538a1496212f11eb9386140
#
_cell.length_a   1.000
_cell.length_b   1.000
_cell.length_c   1.000
_cell.angle_alpha   90.00
_cell.angle_beta   90.00
_cell.angle_gamma   90.00
#
_symmetry.space_group_name_H-M   'P 1'
#
loop_
_entity.id
_entity.type
_entity.pdbx_description
1 polymer ?
#
loop_
_entity_poly.entity_id
_entity_poly.type
_entity_poly.pdbx_seq_one_letter_code
_entity_poly.pdbx_strand_id
1 'polypeptide(L)'
;VRNLVEFILRSGDLDNSSGGFGERDAMQAGTRVHQQIQKKRGADYRAEVPLVHEKEYEHFILRVEGRADGMYEDGTTTVIEEIKGTYRDLETMEEPVPVHLAQAKCYAYIYGLQNRKEEMGVLMTYTLLSSEEEGLLRPLTKEEVKPENSNWRIRHFLQTYKLPELEQWFDELLDAWFIWAEFQYQWQKARDASMQHLEFPFPYRKGQRELVSGVYRTILRKKELFVQAPTGIGKTMSTVFPAIRAIGEGCGDRLFYLTAKTITRTVAEEAVSILKEKGLQFKAITLTAKEKMCILDEPECDPIHCPRAKGHFDRINA
;
A
#
# COMPACT_ATOMS: atom_id res chain seq x y z
N VAL A 1 8.64 -4.70 -2.26
CA VAL A 1 9.51 -3.53 -2.12
C VAL A 1 8.70 -2.26 -2.02
N ARG A 2 7.93 -1.87 -3.04
CA ARG A 2 7.19 -0.60 -3.10
C ARG A 2 6.39 -0.30 -1.82
N ASN A 3 5.55 -1.23 -1.38
CA ASN A 3 4.73 -1.03 -0.18
C ASN A 3 5.56 -0.82 1.08
N LEU A 4 6.72 -1.47 1.19
CA LEU A 4 7.64 -1.31 2.32
C LEU A 4 8.22 0.11 2.36
N VAL A 5 8.80 0.57 1.25
CA VAL A 5 9.42 1.91 1.21
C VAL A 5 8.39 3.03 1.32
N GLU A 6 7.21 2.89 0.69
CA GLU A 6 6.13 3.87 0.84
C GLU A 6 5.61 3.93 2.29
N PHE A 7 5.49 2.78 2.96
CA PHE A 7 5.01 2.74 4.35
C PHE A 7 5.98 3.39 5.33
N ILE A 8 7.29 3.15 5.17
CA ILE A 8 8.30 3.65 6.13
C ILE A 8 8.82 5.03 5.78
N LEU A 9 9.04 5.33 4.50
CA LEU A 9 9.79 6.51 4.08
C LEU A 9 8.95 7.61 3.44
N ARG A 10 7.67 7.35 3.17
CA ARG A 10 6.82 8.37 2.58
C ARG A 10 6.54 9.48 3.60
N SER A 11 6.89 10.69 3.23
CA SER A 11 6.76 11.89 4.06
C SER A 11 6.18 13.05 3.26
N GLY A 12 5.82 14.13 3.94
CA GLY A 12 5.37 15.38 3.34
C GLY A 12 3.87 15.44 3.05
N ASP A 13 3.54 16.19 2.04
CA ASP A 13 2.18 16.64 1.74
C ASP A 13 1.40 15.66 0.85
N LEU A 14 0.08 15.65 1.02
CA LEU A 14 -0.84 15.10 0.02
C LEU A 14 -1.18 16.20 -0.98
N ASP A 15 -0.79 16.02 -2.23
CA ASP A 15 -1.08 16.94 -3.31
C ASP A 15 -1.78 16.22 -4.46
N ASN A 16 -3.05 16.53 -4.64
CA ASN A 16 -3.88 16.06 -5.75
C ASN A 16 -4.25 17.20 -6.72
N SER A 17 -3.58 18.35 -6.63
CA SER A 17 -3.85 19.51 -7.49
C SER A 17 -3.56 19.26 -8.97
N SER A 18 -2.63 18.34 -9.26
CA SER A 18 -2.32 17.91 -10.66
C SER A 18 -3.34 16.92 -11.24
N GLY A 19 -4.44 16.63 -10.54
CA GLY A 19 -5.41 15.58 -10.83
C GLY A 19 -6.48 15.92 -11.86
N GLY A 20 -6.09 16.47 -13.01
CA GLY A 20 -6.98 16.55 -14.19
C GLY A 20 -7.13 15.21 -14.94
N PHE A 21 -6.28 14.23 -14.65
CA PHE A 21 -6.30 12.91 -15.29
C PHE A 21 -6.73 11.85 -14.26
N GLY A 22 -7.68 10.99 -14.63
CA GLY A 22 -8.08 9.86 -13.79
C GLY A 22 -6.87 8.98 -13.44
N GLU A 23 -6.81 8.45 -12.22
CA GLU A 23 -5.73 7.54 -11.78
C GLU A 23 -5.45 6.41 -12.79
N ARG A 24 -6.48 5.94 -13.51
CA ARG A 24 -6.35 4.91 -14.54
C ARG A 24 -5.56 5.39 -15.75
N ASP A 25 -5.75 6.63 -16.16
CA ASP A 25 -5.06 7.19 -17.32
C ASP A 25 -3.59 7.43 -17.00
N ALA A 26 -3.29 7.93 -15.81
CA ALA A 26 -1.93 8.09 -15.31
C ALA A 26 -1.18 6.75 -15.19
N MET A 27 -1.84 5.70 -14.69
CA MET A 27 -1.26 4.34 -14.63
C MET A 27 -0.98 3.75 -16.02
N GLN A 28 -1.91 3.89 -16.95
CA GLN A 28 -1.74 3.42 -18.33
C GLN A 28 -0.62 4.18 -19.04
N ALA A 29 -0.55 5.48 -18.83
CA ALA A 29 0.48 6.34 -19.35
C ALA A 29 1.87 5.92 -18.82
N GLY A 30 2.00 5.72 -17.52
CA GLY A 30 3.22 5.23 -16.89
C GLY A 30 3.67 3.90 -17.51
N THR A 31 2.76 2.92 -17.63
CA THR A 31 3.07 1.61 -18.23
C THR A 31 3.57 1.73 -19.68
N ARG A 32 2.95 2.59 -20.50
CA ARG A 32 3.39 2.82 -21.88
C ARG A 32 4.79 3.39 -21.95
N VAL A 33 5.09 4.36 -21.10
CA VAL A 33 6.40 5.00 -21.03
C VAL A 33 7.48 4.01 -20.61
N HIS A 34 7.26 3.20 -19.58
CA HIS A 34 8.18 2.13 -19.17
C HIS A 34 8.52 1.21 -20.35
N GLN A 35 7.51 0.69 -21.04
CA GLN A 35 7.70 -0.18 -22.20
C GLN A 35 8.45 0.49 -23.34
N GLN A 36 8.24 1.79 -23.57
CA GLN A 36 8.95 2.51 -24.63
C GLN A 36 10.43 2.70 -24.30
N ILE A 37 10.74 3.05 -23.05
CA ILE A 37 12.13 3.19 -22.59
C ILE A 37 12.83 1.83 -22.67
N GLN A 38 12.26 0.78 -22.08
CA GLN A 38 12.81 -0.57 -22.09
C GLN A 38 13.09 -1.10 -23.52
N LYS A 39 12.16 -0.90 -24.47
CA LYS A 39 12.32 -1.33 -25.87
C LYS A 39 13.44 -0.61 -26.62
N LYS A 40 13.83 0.58 -26.17
CA LYS A 40 14.87 1.39 -26.83
C LYS A 40 16.24 1.24 -26.18
N ARG A 41 16.35 0.49 -25.07
CA ARG A 41 17.62 0.13 -24.45
C ARG A 41 18.37 -0.90 -25.30
N GLY A 42 19.67 -1.00 -25.11
CA GLY A 42 20.55 -1.93 -25.83
C GLY A 42 20.26 -3.41 -25.57
N ALA A 43 20.96 -4.29 -26.27
CA ALA A 43 20.78 -5.74 -26.17
C ALA A 43 21.12 -6.30 -24.78
N ASP A 44 21.99 -5.62 -24.05
CA ASP A 44 22.43 -6.03 -22.70
C ASP A 44 21.47 -5.58 -21.58
N TYR A 45 20.41 -4.86 -21.95
CA TYR A 45 19.40 -4.42 -21.00
C TYR A 45 18.38 -5.53 -20.69
N ARG A 46 18.25 -5.87 -19.43
CA ARG A 46 17.25 -6.82 -18.93
C ARG A 46 16.09 -6.04 -18.28
N ALA A 47 14.93 -6.09 -18.89
CA ALA A 47 13.71 -5.48 -18.38
C ALA A 47 13.00 -6.39 -17.36
N GLU A 48 12.26 -5.78 -16.43
CA GLU A 48 11.34 -6.48 -15.52
C GLU A 48 12.01 -7.60 -14.71
N VAL A 49 13.14 -7.29 -14.04
CA VAL A 49 13.94 -8.26 -13.29
C VAL A 49 13.29 -8.58 -11.94
N PRO A 50 12.79 -9.82 -11.74
CA PRO A 50 12.21 -10.21 -10.46
C PRO A 50 13.31 -10.40 -9.41
N LEU A 51 13.10 -9.84 -8.23
CA LEU A 51 14.02 -9.87 -7.10
C LEU A 51 13.24 -10.22 -5.83
N VAL A 52 13.84 -11.06 -5.00
CA VAL A 52 13.26 -11.49 -3.73
C VAL A 52 14.36 -11.61 -2.68
N HIS A 53 14.07 -11.16 -1.48
CA HIS A 53 14.91 -11.34 -0.30
C HIS A 53 14.05 -11.82 0.86
N GLU A 54 14.53 -12.78 1.62
CA GLU A 54 13.87 -13.31 2.80
C GLU A 54 14.78 -13.11 4.03
N LYS A 55 14.18 -12.59 5.11
CA LYS A 55 14.84 -12.44 6.41
C LYS A 55 13.99 -13.15 7.47
N GLU A 56 14.61 -14.07 8.19
CA GLU A 56 13.95 -14.80 9.28
C GLU A 56 13.98 -13.98 10.55
N TYR A 57 12.85 -13.92 11.25
CA TYR A 57 12.69 -13.38 12.58
C TYR A 57 12.12 -14.49 13.48
N GLU A 58 12.13 -14.27 14.79
CA GLU A 58 11.68 -15.28 15.76
C GLU A 58 10.27 -15.83 15.50
N HIS A 59 9.36 -14.97 15.02
CA HIS A 59 7.93 -15.31 14.92
C HIS A 59 7.40 -15.31 13.48
N PHE A 60 8.15 -14.82 12.51
CA PHE A 60 7.73 -14.74 11.11
C PHE A 60 8.93 -14.65 10.16
N ILE A 61 8.66 -14.92 8.90
CA ILE A 61 9.61 -14.69 7.80
C ILE A 61 9.14 -13.44 7.04
N LEU A 62 10.01 -12.44 6.96
CA LEU A 62 9.79 -11.29 6.10
C LEU A 62 10.26 -11.64 4.68
N ARG A 63 9.35 -11.54 3.72
CA ARG A 63 9.65 -11.68 2.31
C ARG A 63 9.50 -10.32 1.60
N VAL A 64 10.62 -9.76 1.18
CA VAL A 64 10.69 -8.50 0.41
C VAL A 64 10.85 -8.86 -1.06
N GLU A 65 9.83 -8.65 -1.85
CA GLU A 65 9.82 -9.00 -3.26
C GLU A 65 9.37 -7.83 -4.13
N GLY A 66 9.82 -7.85 -5.38
CA GLY A 66 9.40 -6.88 -6.38
C GLY A 66 10.10 -7.13 -7.71
N ARG A 67 9.96 -6.17 -8.60
CA ARG A 67 10.50 -6.24 -9.94
C ARG A 67 11.14 -4.91 -10.28
N ALA A 68 12.45 -4.93 -10.56
CA ALA A 68 13.14 -3.76 -11.04
C ALA A 68 12.72 -3.48 -12.49
N ASP A 69 12.51 -2.23 -12.85
CA ASP A 69 12.09 -1.86 -14.21
C ASP A 69 13.14 -2.27 -15.24
N GLY A 70 14.42 -2.18 -14.88
CA GLY A 70 15.48 -2.64 -15.73
C GLY A 70 16.84 -2.80 -15.06
N MET A 71 17.75 -3.44 -15.77
CA MET A 71 19.13 -3.64 -15.35
C MET A 71 20.05 -3.77 -16.55
N TYR A 72 21.26 -3.25 -16.44
CA TYR A 72 22.31 -3.37 -17.46
C TYR A 72 23.70 -3.32 -16.83
N GLU A 73 24.72 -3.73 -17.59
CA GLU A 73 26.11 -3.60 -17.18
C GLU A 73 26.71 -2.31 -17.76
N ASP A 74 27.34 -1.50 -16.92
CA ASP A 74 28.12 -0.33 -17.31
C ASP A 74 29.59 -0.55 -16.90
N GLY A 75 30.39 -1.01 -17.84
CA GLY A 75 31.74 -1.47 -17.56
C GLY A 75 31.75 -2.66 -16.61
N THR A 76 32.24 -2.47 -15.39
CA THR A 76 32.30 -3.50 -14.34
C THR A 76 31.11 -3.40 -13.35
N THR A 77 30.33 -2.34 -13.43
CA THR A 77 29.25 -2.03 -12.47
C THR A 77 27.91 -2.44 -13.04
N THR A 78 27.15 -3.23 -12.28
CA THR A 78 25.76 -3.53 -12.62
C THR A 78 24.87 -2.38 -12.16
N VAL A 79 24.04 -1.85 -13.05
CA VAL A 79 23.13 -0.73 -12.80
C VAL A 79 21.69 -1.22 -12.76
N ILE A 80 20.98 -0.94 -11.68
CA ILE A 80 19.52 -1.08 -11.58
C ILE A 80 18.88 0.22 -12.03
N GLU A 81 17.94 0.14 -12.96
CA GLU A 81 17.15 1.29 -13.41
C GLU A 81 15.72 1.21 -12.87
N GLU A 82 15.26 2.33 -12.31
CA GLU A 82 13.87 2.56 -11.92
C GLU A 82 13.31 3.73 -12.74
N ILE A 83 12.19 3.51 -13.43
CA ILE A 83 11.59 4.46 -14.36
C ILE A 83 10.32 5.03 -13.74
N LYS A 84 10.18 6.36 -13.76
CA LYS A 84 8.99 7.04 -13.23
C LYS A 84 8.44 8.06 -14.22
N GLY A 85 7.15 7.93 -14.52
CA GLY A 85 6.41 8.98 -15.21
C GLY A 85 5.96 10.07 -14.22
N THR A 86 6.07 11.33 -14.58
CA THR A 86 5.64 12.46 -13.77
C THR A 86 5.04 13.58 -14.61
N TYR A 87 4.16 14.37 -14.00
CA TYR A 87 3.63 15.62 -14.56
C TYR A 87 4.40 16.85 -14.05
N ARG A 88 5.34 16.66 -13.11
CA ARG A 88 6.17 17.75 -12.59
C ARG A 88 7.19 18.17 -13.61
N ASP A 89 7.52 19.46 -13.60
CA ASP A 89 8.61 20.00 -14.40
C ASP A 89 9.94 19.33 -14.00
N LEU A 90 10.56 18.66 -14.96
CA LEU A 90 11.82 17.94 -14.75
C LEU A 90 13.04 18.88 -14.69
N GLU A 91 12.95 20.11 -15.22
CA GLU A 91 14.04 21.08 -15.15
C GLU A 91 14.28 21.55 -13.71
N THR A 92 13.22 21.61 -12.92
CA THR A 92 13.28 21.99 -11.50
C THR A 92 13.66 20.84 -10.56
N MET A 93 13.78 19.63 -11.08
CA MET A 93 14.10 18.45 -10.27
C MET A 93 15.62 18.36 -10.07
N GLU A 94 16.10 18.71 -8.88
CA GLU A 94 17.52 18.65 -8.53
C GLU A 94 17.94 17.26 -8.00
N GLU A 95 17.03 16.55 -7.35
CA GLU A 95 17.26 15.25 -6.73
C GLU A 95 16.11 14.27 -7.03
N PRO A 96 16.38 12.96 -7.02
CA PRO A 96 15.32 11.97 -7.16
C PRO A 96 14.39 11.99 -5.93
N VAL A 97 13.12 11.66 -6.16
CA VAL A 97 12.15 11.51 -5.06
C VAL A 97 12.63 10.40 -4.12
N PRO A 98 12.77 10.66 -2.81
CA PRO A 98 13.39 9.73 -1.87
C PRO A 98 12.78 8.32 -1.87
N VAL A 99 11.45 8.20 -1.93
CA VAL A 99 10.74 6.91 -1.96
C VAL A 99 11.04 6.13 -3.24
N HIS A 100 11.18 6.80 -4.37
CA HIS A 100 11.54 6.15 -5.64
C HIS A 100 12.99 5.66 -5.62
N LEU A 101 13.91 6.49 -5.12
CA LEU A 101 15.31 6.11 -4.95
C LEU A 101 15.45 4.92 -3.98
N ALA A 102 14.69 4.94 -2.89
CA ALA A 102 14.65 3.84 -1.91
C ALA A 102 14.20 2.52 -2.56
N GLN A 103 13.22 2.56 -3.45
CA GLN A 103 12.78 1.39 -4.20
C GLN A 103 13.91 0.80 -5.05
N ALA A 104 14.62 1.64 -5.79
CA ALA A 104 15.76 1.23 -6.61
C ALA A 104 16.94 0.72 -5.77
N LYS A 105 17.23 1.36 -4.62
CA LYS A 105 18.26 0.90 -3.66
C LYS A 105 17.94 -0.50 -3.09
N CYS A 106 16.67 -0.80 -2.79
CA CYS A 106 16.27 -2.15 -2.38
C CYS A 106 16.61 -3.17 -3.45
N TYR A 107 16.30 -2.88 -4.72
CA TYR A 107 16.62 -3.79 -5.81
C TYR A 107 18.12 -3.94 -6.03
N ALA A 108 18.87 -2.86 -5.93
CA ALA A 108 20.33 -2.88 -6.04
C ALA A 108 20.96 -3.73 -4.93
N TYR A 109 20.52 -3.56 -3.68
CA TYR A 109 20.99 -4.38 -2.57
C TYR A 109 20.68 -5.88 -2.80
N ILE A 110 19.42 -6.22 -3.08
CA ILE A 110 18.99 -7.61 -3.25
C ILE A 110 19.79 -8.29 -4.38
N TYR A 111 19.93 -7.62 -5.52
CA TYR A 111 20.70 -8.16 -6.65
C TYR A 111 22.19 -8.26 -6.32
N GLY A 112 22.79 -7.22 -5.75
CA GLY A 112 24.19 -7.18 -5.36
C GLY A 112 24.56 -8.31 -4.38
N LEU A 113 23.73 -8.52 -3.36
CA LEU A 113 23.89 -9.60 -2.39
C LEU A 113 23.85 -10.98 -3.07
N GLN A 114 22.84 -11.23 -3.91
CA GLN A 114 22.66 -12.53 -4.59
C GLN A 114 23.78 -12.84 -5.59
N ASN A 115 24.38 -11.81 -6.18
CA ASN A 115 25.41 -11.96 -7.21
C ASN A 115 26.83 -11.60 -6.71
N ARG A 116 27.00 -11.39 -5.40
CA ARG A 116 28.28 -11.09 -4.74
C ARG A 116 29.01 -9.90 -5.38
N LYS A 117 28.27 -8.85 -5.70
CA LYS A 117 28.82 -7.61 -6.22
C LYS A 117 29.44 -6.79 -5.10
N GLU A 118 30.49 -6.04 -5.37
CA GLU A 118 31.11 -5.13 -4.39
C GLU A 118 30.42 -3.77 -4.37
N GLU A 119 29.92 -3.36 -5.54
CA GLU A 119 29.19 -2.11 -5.75
C GLU A 119 28.05 -2.28 -6.76
N MET A 120 27.07 -1.38 -6.69
CA MET A 120 25.91 -1.34 -7.55
C MET A 120 25.61 0.09 -7.99
N GLY A 121 25.29 0.26 -9.28
CA GLY A 121 24.71 1.49 -9.79
C GLY A 121 23.21 1.53 -9.58
N VAL A 122 22.67 2.71 -9.31
CA VAL A 122 21.25 3.00 -9.23
C VAL A 122 20.95 4.16 -10.17
N LEU A 123 20.18 3.91 -11.21
CA LEU A 123 19.73 4.91 -12.16
C LEU A 123 18.24 5.19 -11.95
N MET A 124 17.92 6.42 -11.58
CA MET A 124 16.56 6.93 -11.60
C MET A 124 16.29 7.63 -12.92
N THR A 125 15.29 7.16 -13.65
CA THR A 125 14.85 7.77 -14.92
C THR A 125 13.47 8.36 -14.75
N TYR A 126 13.37 9.68 -14.77
CA TYR A 126 12.09 10.40 -14.79
C TYR A 126 11.73 10.81 -16.19
N THR A 127 10.49 10.66 -16.58
CA THR A 127 9.99 11.09 -17.86
C THR A 127 8.69 11.88 -17.72
N LEU A 128 8.60 13.00 -18.42
CA LEU A 128 7.42 13.86 -18.38
C LEU A 128 6.26 13.17 -19.10
N LEU A 129 5.17 12.98 -18.38
CA LEU A 129 3.89 12.55 -18.91
C LEU A 129 3.17 13.79 -19.45
N SER A 130 3.55 14.26 -20.64
CA SER A 130 2.86 15.37 -21.27
C SER A 130 1.57 14.89 -21.93
N SER A 131 0.48 15.61 -21.71
CA SER A 131 -0.68 15.55 -22.60
C SER A 131 -0.42 16.54 -23.75
N GLU A 132 -0.56 16.10 -24.99
CA GLU A 132 -0.82 17.06 -26.07
C GLU A 132 -2.20 17.67 -25.85
N GLU A 133 -2.51 18.78 -26.53
CA GLU A 133 -3.67 19.67 -26.37
C GLU A 133 -5.04 19.00 -26.11
N GLU A 134 -5.13 17.67 -26.16
CA GLU A 134 -6.33 16.86 -25.94
C GLU A 134 -6.18 15.77 -24.85
N GLY A 135 -5.17 15.84 -23.98
CA GLY A 135 -4.96 14.82 -22.95
C GLY A 135 -4.36 13.49 -23.46
N LEU A 136 -3.86 13.44 -24.68
CA LEU A 136 -3.18 12.29 -25.25
C LEU A 136 -1.68 12.34 -24.95
N LEU A 137 -1.13 11.20 -24.48
CA LEU A 137 0.30 11.06 -24.24
C LEU A 137 1.05 10.86 -25.54
N ARG A 138 1.94 11.80 -25.87
CA ARG A 138 2.82 11.67 -27.03
C ARG A 138 3.92 10.63 -26.77
N PRO A 139 4.17 9.69 -27.71
CA PRO A 139 5.33 8.81 -27.61
C PRO A 139 6.63 9.62 -27.61
N LEU A 140 7.59 9.20 -26.76
CA LEU A 140 8.94 9.76 -26.77
C LEU A 140 9.67 9.45 -28.09
N THR A 141 10.49 10.37 -28.59
CA THR A 141 11.36 10.11 -29.73
C THR A 141 12.56 9.23 -29.34
N LYS A 142 13.27 8.67 -30.34
CA LYS A 142 14.45 7.86 -30.10
C LYS A 142 15.59 8.61 -29.41
N GLU A 143 15.73 9.90 -29.70
CA GLU A 143 16.71 10.79 -29.09
C GLU A 143 16.38 11.10 -27.62
N GLU A 144 15.12 11.33 -27.33
CA GLU A 144 14.64 11.66 -25.98
C GLU A 144 14.80 10.49 -24.97
N VAL A 145 15.07 9.28 -25.45
CA VAL A 145 15.21 8.09 -24.58
C VAL A 145 16.66 7.67 -24.37
N LYS A 146 17.62 8.39 -24.94
CA LYS A 146 19.04 8.07 -24.74
C LYS A 146 19.48 8.44 -23.33
N PRO A 147 20.25 7.57 -22.63
CA PRO A 147 20.66 7.79 -21.24
C PRO A 147 21.44 9.11 -21.03
N GLU A 148 22.23 9.49 -22.01
CA GLU A 148 23.05 10.71 -22.01
C GLU A 148 22.23 12.01 -22.19
N ASN A 149 20.97 11.90 -22.62
CA ASN A 149 20.13 13.05 -22.93
C ASN A 149 19.12 13.33 -21.81
N SER A 150 19.61 13.88 -20.70
CA SER A 150 18.71 14.56 -19.76
C SER A 150 18.29 15.90 -20.37
N ASN A 151 16.98 16.11 -20.47
CA ASN A 151 16.39 17.33 -21.03
C ASN A 151 15.04 17.60 -20.33
N TRP A 152 14.29 18.58 -20.78
CA TRP A 152 12.99 18.93 -20.20
C TRP A 152 11.95 17.78 -20.20
N ARG A 153 12.18 16.69 -20.97
CA ARG A 153 11.30 15.51 -21.02
C ARG A 153 11.83 14.30 -20.28
N ILE A 154 13.14 14.19 -20.09
CA ILE A 154 13.78 13.06 -19.42
C ILE A 154 14.87 13.60 -18.49
N ARG A 155 14.85 13.15 -17.24
CA ARG A 155 15.86 13.45 -16.23
C ARG A 155 16.43 12.15 -15.69
N HIS A 156 17.75 12.07 -15.66
CA HIS A 156 18.48 10.93 -15.14
C HIS A 156 19.26 11.32 -13.88
N PHE A 157 19.23 10.43 -12.88
CA PHE A 157 20.08 10.53 -11.71
C PHE A 157 20.77 9.18 -11.53
N LEU A 158 22.09 9.13 -11.76
CA LEU A 158 22.91 7.96 -11.57
C LEU A 158 23.78 8.12 -10.33
N GLN A 159 23.70 7.15 -9.43
CA GLN A 159 24.50 7.08 -8.21
C GLN A 159 25.05 5.68 -8.05
N THR A 160 26.29 5.55 -7.55
CA THR A 160 26.92 4.28 -7.27
C THR A 160 27.07 4.12 -5.75
N TYR A 161 26.74 2.92 -5.26
CA TYR A 161 26.80 2.58 -3.83
C TYR A 161 27.65 1.32 -3.65
N LYS A 162 28.47 1.31 -2.60
CA LYS A 162 29.11 0.08 -2.15
C LYS A 162 28.08 -0.85 -1.52
N LEU A 163 28.24 -2.16 -1.69
CA LEU A 163 27.28 -3.11 -1.15
C LEU A 163 27.09 -3.01 0.38
N PRO A 164 28.13 -2.81 1.19
CA PRO A 164 27.96 -2.60 2.64
C PRO A 164 27.15 -1.36 3.02
N GLU A 165 27.19 -0.29 2.19
CA GLU A 165 26.38 0.91 2.41
C GLU A 165 24.91 0.63 2.14
N LEU A 166 24.61 -0.14 1.09
CA LEU A 166 23.25 -0.59 0.78
C LEU A 166 22.72 -1.57 1.84
N GLU A 167 23.57 -2.46 2.35
CA GLU A 167 23.23 -3.40 3.41
C GLU A 167 22.82 -2.67 4.69
N GLN A 168 23.67 -1.77 5.18
CA GLN A 168 23.36 -0.98 6.36
C GLN A 168 22.04 -0.22 6.19
N TRP A 169 21.88 0.48 5.08
CA TRP A 169 20.67 1.22 4.79
C TRP A 169 19.42 0.33 4.70
N PHE A 170 19.53 -0.87 4.10
CA PHE A 170 18.44 -1.82 3.98
C PHE A 170 18.08 -2.42 5.35
N ASP A 171 19.05 -2.73 6.18
CA ASP A 171 18.82 -3.19 7.55
C ASP A 171 18.11 -2.11 8.39
N GLU A 172 18.52 -0.85 8.31
CA GLU A 172 17.84 0.27 8.98
C GLU A 172 16.35 0.38 8.52
N LEU A 173 16.08 0.20 7.23
CA LEU A 173 14.72 0.16 6.69
C LEU A 173 13.89 -1.01 7.26
N LEU A 174 14.51 -2.19 7.35
CA LEU A 174 13.85 -3.37 7.90
C LEU A 174 13.64 -3.25 9.41
N ASP A 175 14.56 -2.66 10.15
CA ASP A 175 14.42 -2.42 11.59
C ASP A 175 13.28 -1.44 11.88
N ALA A 176 13.14 -0.39 11.09
CA ALA A 176 12.00 0.53 11.18
C ALA A 176 10.66 -0.17 10.90
N TRP A 177 10.63 -1.11 9.95
CA TRP A 177 9.44 -1.89 9.64
C TRP A 177 9.16 -2.96 10.69
N PHE A 178 10.19 -3.55 11.29
CA PHE A 178 10.07 -4.65 12.27
C PHE A 178 9.20 -4.26 13.47
N ILE A 179 9.30 -3.02 13.96
CA ILE A 179 8.47 -2.50 15.05
C ILE A 179 6.98 -2.70 14.76
N TRP A 180 6.57 -2.42 13.54
CA TRP A 180 5.19 -2.58 13.08
C TRP A 180 4.79 -4.04 12.91
N ALA A 181 5.68 -4.85 12.38
CA ALA A 181 5.43 -6.29 12.19
C ALA A 181 5.28 -7.01 13.52
N GLU A 182 6.16 -6.74 14.48
CA GLU A 182 6.08 -7.30 15.83
C GLU A 182 4.80 -6.86 16.54
N PHE A 183 4.48 -5.56 16.48
CA PHE A 183 3.21 -5.06 16.99
C PHE A 183 2.01 -5.77 16.36
N GLN A 184 2.02 -5.95 15.04
CA GLN A 184 0.93 -6.62 14.32
C GLN A 184 0.80 -8.10 14.74
N TYR A 185 1.91 -8.80 14.90
CA TYR A 185 1.93 -10.17 15.37
C TYR A 185 1.34 -10.30 16.78
N GLN A 186 1.82 -9.50 17.73
CA GLN A 186 1.34 -9.51 19.12
C GLN A 186 -0.13 -9.10 19.20
N TRP A 187 -0.51 -8.09 18.44
CA TRP A 187 -1.90 -7.66 18.33
C TRP A 187 -2.81 -8.78 17.81
N GLN A 188 -2.42 -9.46 16.73
CA GLN A 188 -3.21 -10.54 16.16
C GLN A 188 -3.42 -11.68 17.18
N LYS A 189 -2.36 -12.06 17.88
CA LYS A 189 -2.40 -13.09 18.93
C LYS A 189 -3.37 -12.71 20.06
N ALA A 190 -3.26 -11.49 20.58
CA ALA A 190 -4.13 -10.99 21.64
C ALA A 190 -5.59 -10.87 21.16
N ARG A 191 -5.79 -10.36 19.96
CA ARG A 191 -7.09 -10.25 19.28
C ARG A 191 -7.77 -11.61 19.19
N ASP A 192 -7.10 -12.59 18.62
CA ASP A 192 -7.68 -13.92 18.36
C ASP A 192 -8.01 -14.66 19.68
N ALA A 193 -7.14 -14.54 20.67
CA ALA A 193 -7.41 -15.05 22.01
C ALA A 193 -8.68 -14.42 22.64
N SER A 194 -8.83 -13.09 22.52
CA SER A 194 -10.01 -12.40 23.06
C SER A 194 -11.30 -12.81 22.34
N MET A 195 -11.23 -13.10 21.03
CA MET A 195 -12.38 -13.55 20.24
C MET A 195 -12.81 -14.99 20.58
N GLN A 196 -11.86 -15.88 20.84
CA GLN A 196 -12.14 -17.29 21.16
C GLN A 196 -12.89 -17.48 22.48
N HIS A 197 -12.71 -16.58 23.43
CA HIS A 197 -13.38 -16.62 24.74
C HIS A 197 -14.63 -15.76 24.85
N LEU A 198 -14.98 -15.04 23.75
CA LEU A 198 -16.11 -14.14 23.74
C LEU A 198 -17.44 -14.91 23.84
N GLU A 199 -18.29 -14.51 24.78
CA GLU A 199 -19.63 -15.02 24.93
C GLU A 199 -20.68 -14.06 24.38
N PHE A 200 -21.88 -14.59 24.03
CA PHE A 200 -22.97 -13.73 23.59
C PHE A 200 -23.42 -12.84 24.75
N PRO A 201 -23.49 -11.50 24.57
CA PRO A 201 -23.55 -10.57 25.71
C PRO A 201 -24.90 -10.49 26.42
N PHE A 202 -25.95 -11.12 25.89
CA PHE A 202 -27.31 -11.05 26.41
C PHE A 202 -27.98 -12.43 26.51
N PRO A 203 -29.03 -12.59 27.33
CA PRO A 203 -29.94 -13.75 27.20
C PRO A 203 -30.53 -13.82 25.78
N TYR A 204 -30.52 -15.01 25.20
CA TYR A 204 -31.07 -15.18 23.85
C TYR A 204 -32.58 -14.95 23.80
N ARG A 205 -33.02 -14.17 22.82
CA ARG A 205 -34.43 -14.04 22.47
C ARG A 205 -34.87 -15.23 21.61
N LYS A 206 -36.17 -15.44 21.50
CA LYS A 206 -36.73 -16.50 20.62
C LYS A 206 -36.25 -16.33 19.17
N GLY A 207 -35.70 -17.38 18.58
CA GLY A 207 -35.14 -17.38 17.23
C GLY A 207 -33.75 -16.74 17.07
N GLN A 208 -33.22 -16.09 18.11
CA GLN A 208 -31.94 -15.40 18.06
C GLN A 208 -30.75 -16.39 18.04
N ARG A 209 -30.88 -17.47 18.82
CA ARG A 209 -29.86 -18.53 18.90
C ARG A 209 -29.70 -19.26 17.56
N GLU A 210 -30.81 -19.52 16.89
CA GLU A 210 -30.84 -20.13 15.57
C GLU A 210 -30.14 -19.23 14.55
N LEU A 211 -30.39 -17.92 14.60
CA LEU A 211 -29.75 -16.94 13.70
C LEU A 211 -28.23 -16.90 13.94
N VAL A 212 -27.78 -16.77 15.20
CA VAL A 212 -26.35 -16.79 15.56
C VAL A 212 -25.67 -18.06 15.05
N SER A 213 -26.26 -19.23 15.31
CA SER A 213 -25.73 -20.52 14.83
C SER A 213 -25.72 -20.62 13.30
N GLY A 214 -26.77 -20.08 12.65
CA GLY A 214 -26.89 -20.07 11.20
C GLY A 214 -25.76 -19.24 10.55
N VAL A 215 -25.53 -18.03 11.05
CA VAL A 215 -24.44 -17.14 10.57
C VAL A 215 -23.09 -17.83 10.75
N TYR A 216 -22.80 -18.31 11.96
CA TYR A 216 -21.53 -18.97 12.26
C TYR A 216 -21.25 -20.17 11.33
N ARG A 217 -22.23 -21.09 11.19
CA ARG A 217 -22.09 -22.26 10.32
C ARG A 217 -21.94 -21.88 8.84
N THR A 218 -22.54 -20.79 8.43
CA THR A 218 -22.46 -20.31 7.04
C THR A 218 -21.04 -19.80 6.74
N ILE A 219 -20.42 -19.07 7.67
CA ILE A 219 -19.04 -18.63 7.56
C ILE A 219 -18.09 -19.84 7.50
N LEU A 220 -18.23 -20.78 8.42
CA LEU A 220 -17.42 -22.01 8.42
C LEU A 220 -17.50 -22.78 7.08
N ARG A 221 -18.67 -22.81 6.47
CA ARG A 221 -18.92 -23.50 5.20
C ARG A 221 -18.58 -22.68 3.97
N LYS A 222 -18.14 -21.42 4.14
CA LYS A 222 -17.85 -20.48 3.06
C LYS A 222 -19.03 -20.33 2.08
N LYS A 223 -20.24 -20.17 2.64
CA LYS A 223 -21.50 -20.05 1.89
C LYS A 223 -22.16 -18.70 2.10
N GLU A 224 -23.20 -18.44 1.37
CA GLU A 224 -24.07 -17.27 1.51
C GLU A 224 -25.27 -17.61 2.40
N LEU A 225 -25.77 -16.62 3.15
CA LEU A 225 -26.94 -16.74 4.00
C LEU A 225 -27.87 -15.55 3.77
N PHE A 226 -29.09 -15.85 3.36
CA PHE A 226 -30.18 -14.88 3.29
C PHE A 226 -31.08 -15.03 4.51
N VAL A 227 -31.31 -13.94 5.23
CA VAL A 227 -32.05 -13.94 6.49
C VAL A 227 -33.19 -12.97 6.44
N GLN A 228 -34.41 -13.47 6.67
CA GLN A 228 -35.56 -12.65 6.98
C GLN A 228 -35.91 -12.83 8.46
N ALA A 229 -35.83 -11.74 9.22
CA ALA A 229 -36.08 -11.76 10.65
C ALA A 229 -36.86 -10.49 11.08
N PRO A 230 -37.78 -10.60 12.05
CA PRO A 230 -38.57 -9.46 12.53
C PRO A 230 -37.70 -8.39 13.18
N THR A 231 -38.24 -7.16 13.26
CA THR A 231 -37.61 -6.09 14.02
C THR A 231 -37.54 -6.46 15.50
N GLY A 232 -36.51 -5.97 16.21
CA GLY A 232 -36.35 -6.22 17.64
C GLY A 232 -35.68 -7.55 18.05
N ILE A 233 -35.45 -8.49 17.13
CA ILE A 233 -34.75 -9.74 17.43
C ILE A 233 -33.25 -9.57 17.76
N GLY A 234 -32.67 -8.40 17.50
CA GLY A 234 -31.25 -8.13 17.69
C GLY A 234 -30.37 -8.65 16.52
N LYS A 235 -30.81 -8.43 15.27
CA LYS A 235 -30.12 -8.88 14.05
C LYS A 235 -28.64 -8.51 14.02
N THR A 236 -28.29 -7.26 14.36
CA THR A 236 -26.92 -6.76 14.30
C THR A 236 -26.00 -7.56 15.21
N MET A 237 -26.34 -7.71 16.50
CA MET A 237 -25.54 -8.52 17.42
C MET A 237 -25.49 -9.99 16.98
N SER A 238 -26.59 -10.51 16.46
CA SER A 238 -26.70 -11.92 16.00
C SER A 238 -25.92 -12.21 14.72
N THR A 239 -25.44 -11.18 14.03
CA THR A 239 -24.56 -11.32 12.86
C THR A 239 -23.12 -10.93 13.17
N VAL A 240 -22.90 -9.86 13.91
CA VAL A 240 -21.55 -9.36 14.27
C VAL A 240 -20.84 -10.32 15.22
N PHE A 241 -21.49 -10.75 16.29
CA PHE A 241 -20.88 -11.67 17.28
C PHE A 241 -20.37 -12.98 16.67
N PRO A 242 -21.19 -13.78 15.94
CA PRO A 242 -20.70 -15.03 15.36
C PRO A 242 -19.65 -14.83 14.28
N ALA A 243 -19.66 -13.70 13.56
CA ALA A 243 -18.62 -13.37 12.59
C ALA A 243 -17.28 -13.08 13.28
N ILE A 244 -17.29 -12.34 14.38
CA ILE A 244 -16.07 -12.08 15.18
C ILE A 244 -15.54 -13.39 15.79
N ARG A 245 -16.41 -14.25 16.32
CA ARG A 245 -16.03 -15.59 16.80
C ARG A 245 -15.35 -16.41 15.72
N ALA A 246 -15.91 -16.42 14.50
CA ALA A 246 -15.35 -17.14 13.36
C ALA A 246 -13.97 -16.60 12.94
N ILE A 247 -13.74 -15.28 13.02
CA ILE A 247 -12.42 -14.68 12.80
C ILE A 247 -11.41 -15.19 13.83
N GLY A 248 -11.76 -15.22 15.11
CA GLY A 248 -10.88 -15.76 16.17
C GLY A 248 -10.54 -17.24 16.01
N GLU A 249 -11.27 -17.98 15.21
CA GLU A 249 -11.04 -19.38 14.85
C GLU A 249 -10.37 -19.54 13.46
N GLY A 250 -9.88 -18.46 12.89
CA GLY A 250 -9.14 -18.47 11.62
C GLY A 250 -10.02 -18.56 10.37
N CYS A 251 -11.33 -18.30 10.47
CA CYS A 251 -12.25 -18.40 9.34
C CYS A 251 -12.31 -17.12 8.48
N GLY A 252 -11.49 -16.12 8.79
CA GLY A 252 -11.38 -14.85 8.09
C GLY A 252 -10.56 -13.85 8.88
N ASP A 253 -10.17 -12.73 8.24
CA ASP A 253 -9.33 -11.69 8.85
C ASP A 253 -10.08 -10.40 9.13
N ARG A 254 -11.15 -10.13 8.40
CA ARG A 254 -11.88 -8.86 8.43
C ARG A 254 -13.38 -9.08 8.33
N LEU A 255 -14.13 -8.20 8.98
CA LEU A 255 -15.58 -8.11 8.88
C LEU A 255 -15.96 -6.79 8.23
N PHE A 256 -16.69 -6.85 7.12
CA PHE A 256 -17.30 -5.67 6.48
C PHE A 256 -18.79 -5.65 6.82
N TYR A 257 -19.21 -4.67 7.60
CA TYR A 257 -20.63 -4.43 7.88
C TYR A 257 -21.14 -3.32 6.96
N LEU A 258 -21.84 -3.71 5.91
CA LEU A 258 -22.34 -2.80 4.90
C LEU A 258 -23.79 -2.39 5.21
N THR A 259 -24.09 -1.11 5.14
CA THR A 259 -25.43 -0.57 5.43
C THR A 259 -25.78 0.57 4.48
N ALA A 260 -27.03 0.56 4.00
CA ALA A 260 -27.55 1.61 3.12
C ALA A 260 -27.95 2.90 3.86
N LYS A 261 -28.13 2.85 5.19
CA LYS A 261 -28.61 3.97 6.00
C LYS A 261 -27.61 4.36 7.07
N THR A 262 -27.39 5.65 7.26
CA THR A 262 -26.47 6.19 8.27
C THR A 262 -26.85 5.77 9.70
N ILE A 263 -28.12 5.69 10.04
CA ILE A 263 -28.61 5.26 11.36
C ILE A 263 -28.22 3.80 11.68
N THR A 264 -28.18 2.92 10.69
CA THR A 264 -27.83 1.51 10.94
C THR A 264 -26.34 1.30 11.20
N ARG A 265 -25.51 2.31 10.90
CA ARG A 265 -24.08 2.34 11.26
C ARG A 265 -23.89 2.36 12.78
N THR A 266 -24.60 3.23 13.48
CA THR A 266 -24.46 3.39 14.94
C THR A 266 -24.81 2.11 15.68
N VAL A 267 -25.75 1.31 15.18
CA VAL A 267 -26.13 0.02 15.78
C VAL A 267 -24.99 -1.01 15.68
N ALA A 268 -24.21 -0.99 14.59
CA ALA A 268 -23.04 -1.86 14.45
C ALA A 268 -21.89 -1.40 15.35
N GLU A 269 -21.65 -0.09 15.43
CA GLU A 269 -20.67 0.51 16.36
C GLU A 269 -20.99 0.16 17.82
N GLU A 270 -22.26 0.29 18.21
CA GLU A 270 -22.76 -0.08 19.55
C GLU A 270 -22.58 -1.58 19.83
N ALA A 271 -22.88 -2.44 18.86
CA ALA A 271 -22.67 -3.89 19.02
C ALA A 271 -21.19 -4.23 19.28
N VAL A 272 -20.27 -3.60 18.55
CA VAL A 272 -18.82 -3.77 18.79
C VAL A 272 -18.41 -3.21 20.15
N SER A 273 -18.95 -2.05 20.55
CA SER A 273 -18.67 -1.44 21.87
C SER A 273 -19.07 -2.36 23.03
N ILE A 274 -20.28 -2.91 22.97
CA ILE A 274 -20.77 -3.89 23.97
C ILE A 274 -19.83 -5.11 24.06
N LEU A 275 -19.39 -5.63 22.92
CA LEU A 275 -18.46 -6.76 22.91
C LEU A 275 -17.08 -6.37 23.47
N LYS A 276 -16.59 -5.16 23.23
CA LYS A 276 -15.36 -4.63 23.84
C LYS A 276 -15.45 -4.54 25.36
N GLU A 277 -16.59 -4.10 25.90
CA GLU A 277 -16.88 -4.10 27.35
C GLU A 277 -16.84 -5.51 27.95
N LYS A 278 -17.08 -6.54 27.14
CA LYS A 278 -16.96 -7.95 27.52
C LYS A 278 -15.57 -8.55 27.27
N GLY A 279 -14.57 -7.72 26.99
CA GLY A 279 -13.17 -8.12 26.85
C GLY A 279 -12.69 -8.37 25.42
N LEU A 280 -13.51 -8.08 24.41
CA LEU A 280 -13.10 -8.18 23.01
C LEU A 280 -12.01 -7.14 22.68
N GLN A 281 -10.88 -7.59 22.21
CA GLN A 281 -9.86 -6.75 21.57
C GLN A 281 -10.08 -6.73 20.06
N PHE A 282 -10.65 -5.64 19.56
CA PHE A 282 -11.03 -5.51 18.15
C PHE A 282 -10.89 -4.07 17.67
N LYS A 283 -10.21 -3.89 16.54
CA LYS A 283 -10.15 -2.60 15.86
C LYS A 283 -11.32 -2.49 14.89
N ALA A 284 -12.12 -1.45 15.05
CA ALA A 284 -13.24 -1.14 14.17
C ALA A 284 -13.12 0.30 13.69
N ILE A 285 -13.37 0.52 12.41
CA ILE A 285 -13.39 1.85 11.80
C ILE A 285 -14.62 2.01 10.94
N THR A 286 -15.23 3.18 11.00
CA THR A 286 -16.32 3.56 10.12
C THR A 286 -15.79 4.34 8.95
N LEU A 287 -15.94 3.78 7.74
CA LEU A 287 -15.59 4.46 6.51
C LEU A 287 -16.70 5.44 6.12
N THR A 288 -16.35 6.70 5.99
CA THR A 288 -17.25 7.77 5.58
C THR A 288 -16.75 8.38 4.29
N ALA A 289 -17.67 8.72 3.38
CA ALA A 289 -17.32 9.36 2.11
C ALA A 289 -16.52 10.65 2.33
N LYS A 290 -15.53 10.89 1.46
CA LYS A 290 -14.58 12.02 1.54
C LYS A 290 -15.31 13.36 1.65
N GLU A 291 -16.35 13.56 0.87
CA GLU A 291 -17.15 14.78 0.82
C GLU A 291 -17.81 15.10 2.17
N LYS A 292 -18.19 14.06 2.95
CA LYS A 292 -18.78 14.21 4.28
C LYS A 292 -17.74 14.48 5.38
N MET A 293 -16.48 14.18 5.12
CA MET A 293 -15.36 14.36 6.03
C MET A 293 -14.54 15.61 5.71
N CYS A 294 -14.74 16.20 4.54
CA CYS A 294 -14.03 17.40 4.11
C CYS A 294 -14.37 18.57 5.05
N ILE A 295 -13.34 19.35 5.39
CA ILE A 295 -13.46 20.57 6.18
C ILE A 295 -13.61 21.82 5.32
N LEU A 296 -13.45 21.66 4.00
CA LEU A 296 -13.63 22.70 3.01
C LEU A 296 -15.00 22.55 2.35
N ASP A 297 -15.62 23.64 1.97
CA ASP A 297 -16.91 23.64 1.26
C ASP A 297 -16.77 22.93 -0.11
N GLU A 298 -15.67 23.17 -0.80
CA GLU A 298 -15.25 22.43 -1.99
C GLU A 298 -14.00 21.60 -1.70
N PRO A 299 -13.99 20.29 -2.00
CA PRO A 299 -12.88 19.40 -1.67
C PRO A 299 -11.64 19.68 -2.52
N GLU A 300 -10.72 20.48 -2.04
CA GLU A 300 -9.39 20.67 -2.60
C GLU A 300 -8.34 19.99 -1.70
N CYS A 301 -7.69 18.95 -2.23
CA CYS A 301 -6.68 18.19 -1.48
C CYS A 301 -5.28 18.55 -1.94
N ASP A 302 -4.89 19.78 -1.65
CA ASP A 302 -3.54 20.31 -1.84
C ASP A 302 -3.05 20.96 -0.55
N PRO A 303 -1.72 21.11 -0.38
CA PRO A 303 -1.14 21.60 0.88
C PRO A 303 -1.33 23.10 1.13
N ILE A 304 -1.75 23.87 0.10
CA ILE A 304 -1.98 25.33 0.21
C ILE A 304 -3.34 25.59 0.86
N HIS A 305 -4.38 24.91 0.38
CA HIS A 305 -5.77 25.15 0.78
C HIS A 305 -6.23 24.22 1.91
N CYS A 306 -5.70 22.99 1.99
CA CYS A 306 -6.15 22.00 2.95
C CYS A 306 -5.11 21.71 4.06
N PRO A 307 -5.37 22.12 5.33
CA PRO A 307 -4.44 21.83 6.43
C PRO A 307 -4.31 20.33 6.75
N ARG A 308 -5.26 19.49 6.31
CA ARG A 308 -5.14 18.03 6.42
C ARG A 308 -4.28 17.43 5.32
N ALA A 309 -4.11 18.11 4.20
CA ALA A 309 -3.20 17.69 3.12
C ALA A 309 -1.75 18.03 3.45
N LYS A 310 -1.50 19.19 4.11
CA LYS A 310 -0.17 19.61 4.55
C LYS A 310 0.39 18.64 5.59
N GLY A 311 1.57 18.08 5.36
CA GLY A 311 2.23 17.08 6.22
C GLY A 311 1.37 15.81 6.42
N HIS A 312 0.57 15.42 5.43
CA HIS A 312 -0.34 14.30 5.53
C HIS A 312 0.40 12.99 5.84
N PHE A 313 1.46 12.72 5.07
CA PHE A 313 2.21 11.48 5.21
C PHE A 313 3.06 11.44 6.48
N ASP A 314 3.49 12.58 7.00
CA ASP A 314 4.22 12.68 8.27
C ASP A 314 3.37 12.25 9.49
N ARG A 315 2.04 12.34 9.36
CA ARG A 315 1.09 11.99 10.43
C ARG A 315 0.50 10.59 10.32
N ILE A 316 0.73 9.87 9.23
CA ILE A 316 0.11 8.54 9.05
C ILE A 316 0.68 7.53 10.04
N ASN A 317 1.98 7.62 10.34
CA ASN A 317 2.71 6.69 11.21
C ASN A 317 3.08 7.31 12.57
N ALA A 318 2.54 8.49 12.89
CA ALA A 318 2.78 9.19 14.16
C ALA A 318 1.92 8.67 15.32
#